data_81173b9b908b26294b977a103b6dd2cc
#
_entry.id   81173b9b908b26294b977a103b6dd2cc
#
_cell.length_a   1.000
_cell.length_b   1.000
_cell.length_c   1.000
_cell.angle_alpha   90.00
_cell.angle_beta   90.00
_cell.angle_gamma   90.00
#
_symmetry.space_group_name_H-M   'P 1'
#
loop_
_entity.id
_entity.type
_entity.pdbx_description
1 polymer ?
#
loop_
_entity_poly.entity_id
_entity_poly.type
_entity_poly.pdbx_seq_one_letter_code
_entity_poly.pdbx_strand_id
1 'polypeptide(L)'
;MKLRDLLAGIESREITGNADAVITSLAYDSRQVTPGSLFVAIRGEKTDGNRFVAGAIERGAAAVASELARRADAPGSLAWVLVADARKALATAAANFYGRPAEALKLVGITGTNGKTTTAYLVDSIFRAAGHTCGMFGTIIHRTPLATQEAHNTTPESLDLQRFLAEVRDAGGTHVTLEVSSHALAMGRVWQCAFAAAVFTNLTRDHLDFHGTFEEYFAAKRRLFEGTGLGAPAVGVVNADDPYGKQLAGLAQHSITYGLENGAEVSTKKFAL
;
A
#
# COMPACT_ATOMS: atom_id res chain seq x y z
N MET A 1 -10.34 -11.16 16.30
CA MET A 1 -11.42 -10.35 15.67
C MET A 1 -12.40 -11.31 14.99
N LYS A 2 -13.72 -11.03 14.99
CA LYS A 2 -14.65 -11.86 14.21
C LYS A 2 -14.47 -11.61 12.71
N LEU A 3 -14.67 -12.64 11.89
CA LEU A 3 -14.52 -12.51 10.43
C LEU A 3 -15.43 -11.41 9.87
N ARG A 4 -16.69 -11.30 10.31
CA ARG A 4 -17.62 -10.26 9.86
C ARG A 4 -17.09 -8.84 10.10
N ASP A 5 -16.42 -8.60 11.24
CA ASP A 5 -15.86 -7.28 11.60
C ASP A 5 -14.62 -6.98 10.74
N LEU A 6 -13.83 -8.03 10.47
CA LEU A 6 -12.65 -7.96 9.62
C LEU A 6 -13.01 -7.61 8.16
N LEU A 7 -14.19 -8.06 7.70
CA LEU A 7 -14.67 -7.84 6.32
C LEU A 7 -15.36 -6.48 6.12
N ALA A 8 -15.43 -5.63 7.14
CA ALA A 8 -16.04 -4.31 7.02
C ALA A 8 -15.38 -3.49 5.91
N GLY A 9 -16.17 -2.96 4.97
CA GLY A 9 -15.69 -2.20 3.81
C GLY A 9 -15.07 -3.03 2.68
N ILE A 10 -15.09 -4.37 2.76
CA ILE A 10 -14.68 -5.25 1.67
C ILE A 10 -15.89 -5.54 0.79
N GLU A 11 -15.71 -5.34 -0.52
CA GLU A 11 -16.71 -5.73 -1.51
C GLU A 11 -16.71 -7.26 -1.65
N SER A 12 -17.59 -7.92 -0.86
CA SER A 12 -17.81 -9.36 -0.93
C SER A 12 -19.07 -9.67 -1.71
N ARG A 13 -19.01 -10.66 -2.60
CA ARG A 13 -20.15 -11.15 -3.38
C ARG A 13 -20.95 -12.20 -2.62
N GLU A 14 -20.25 -13.00 -1.83
CA GLU A 14 -20.83 -14.11 -1.07
C GLU A 14 -19.94 -14.47 0.12
N ILE A 15 -20.57 -14.82 1.23
CA ILE A 15 -19.89 -15.41 2.40
C ILE A 15 -20.60 -16.72 2.71
N THR A 16 -19.88 -17.84 2.65
CA THR A 16 -20.38 -19.17 3.03
C THR A 16 -19.63 -19.70 4.24
N GLY A 17 -20.27 -20.57 5.03
CA GLY A 17 -19.71 -21.10 6.28
C GLY A 17 -19.86 -20.13 7.45
N ASN A 18 -18.95 -20.19 8.43
CA ASN A 18 -19.08 -19.47 9.70
C ASN A 18 -18.57 -18.03 9.59
N ALA A 19 -19.46 -17.06 9.35
CA ALA A 19 -19.12 -15.63 9.34
C ALA A 19 -18.68 -15.07 10.71
N ASP A 20 -18.93 -15.80 11.81
CA ASP A 20 -18.50 -15.47 13.16
C ASP A 20 -17.18 -16.13 13.57
N ALA A 21 -16.50 -16.81 12.64
CA ALA A 21 -15.20 -17.39 12.90
C ALA A 21 -14.26 -16.36 13.50
N VAL A 22 -13.54 -16.73 14.56
CA VAL A 22 -12.53 -15.88 15.19
C VAL A 22 -11.26 -15.95 14.37
N ILE A 23 -10.84 -14.83 13.82
CA ILE A 23 -9.59 -14.69 13.05
C ILE A 23 -8.50 -14.18 13.98
N THR A 24 -7.41 -14.95 14.06
CA THR A 24 -6.25 -14.67 14.94
C THR A 24 -5.07 -14.07 14.17
N SER A 25 -5.01 -14.27 12.86
CA SER A 25 -3.96 -13.77 11.98
C SER A 25 -4.43 -13.67 10.54
N LEU A 26 -3.67 -12.94 9.72
CA LEU A 26 -3.86 -12.83 8.27
C LEU A 26 -2.67 -13.42 7.55
N ALA A 27 -2.90 -14.03 6.40
CA ALA A 27 -1.85 -14.54 5.53
C ALA A 27 -2.24 -14.43 4.05
N TYR A 28 -1.27 -14.07 3.21
CA TYR A 28 -1.34 -14.18 1.74
C TYR A 28 -0.31 -15.18 1.19
N ASP A 29 0.60 -15.62 2.04
CA ASP A 29 1.51 -16.75 1.79
C ASP A 29 1.02 -17.96 2.61
N SER A 30 0.67 -19.05 1.95
CA SER A 30 0.16 -20.27 2.60
C SER A 30 1.14 -20.89 3.61
N ARG A 31 2.44 -20.62 3.46
CA ARG A 31 3.49 -21.09 4.39
C ARG A 31 3.44 -20.38 5.75
N GLN A 32 2.85 -19.17 5.78
CA GLN A 32 2.70 -18.36 6.99
C GLN A 32 1.35 -18.55 7.69
N VAL A 33 0.48 -19.39 7.13
CA VAL A 33 -0.81 -19.71 7.74
C VAL A 33 -0.60 -20.44 9.06
N THR A 34 -1.30 -19.98 10.08
CA THR A 34 -1.40 -20.59 11.41
C THR A 34 -2.87 -20.89 11.73
N PRO A 35 -3.17 -21.77 12.72
CA PRO A 35 -4.54 -22.03 13.11
C PRO A 35 -5.32 -20.74 13.45
N GLY A 36 -6.48 -20.59 12.84
CA GLY A 36 -7.31 -19.37 12.97
C GLY A 36 -7.00 -18.25 11.98
N SER A 37 -6.09 -18.45 11.02
CA SER A 37 -5.80 -17.44 9.99
C SER A 37 -6.97 -17.23 9.02
N LEU A 38 -7.13 -15.99 8.55
CA LEU A 38 -7.75 -15.71 7.25
C LEU A 38 -6.64 -15.78 6.19
N PHE A 39 -6.73 -16.74 5.27
CA PHE A 39 -5.88 -16.80 4.09
C PHE A 39 -6.52 -16.04 2.93
N VAL A 40 -5.83 -15.05 2.37
CA VAL A 40 -6.30 -14.31 1.19
C VAL A 40 -5.52 -14.78 -0.03
N ALA A 41 -6.21 -15.44 -0.97
CA ALA A 41 -5.63 -16.02 -2.17
C ALA A 41 -5.45 -14.96 -3.27
N ILE A 42 -4.36 -14.18 -3.19
CA ILE A 42 -4.05 -13.15 -4.18
C ILE A 42 -3.36 -13.76 -5.42
N ARG A 43 -3.62 -13.18 -6.58
CA ARG A 43 -2.84 -13.47 -7.80
C ARG A 43 -1.58 -12.63 -7.81
N GLY A 44 -0.43 -13.30 -7.79
CA GLY A 44 0.87 -12.68 -7.99
C GLY A 44 1.27 -12.66 -9.49
N GLU A 45 2.36 -11.99 -9.80
CA GLU A 45 2.90 -11.95 -11.16
C GLU A 45 3.33 -13.34 -11.67
N LYS A 46 3.93 -14.14 -10.79
CA LYS A 46 4.48 -15.47 -11.14
C LYS A 46 3.61 -16.63 -10.68
N THR A 47 2.69 -16.40 -9.75
CA THR A 47 1.99 -17.48 -9.07
C THR A 47 0.60 -17.05 -8.65
N ASP A 48 -0.39 -17.92 -8.85
CA ASP A 48 -1.77 -17.73 -8.36
C ASP A 48 -1.91 -18.35 -6.96
N GLY A 49 -2.24 -17.50 -5.97
CA GLY A 49 -2.48 -17.91 -4.59
C GLY A 49 -3.57 -18.96 -4.41
N ASN A 50 -4.52 -19.04 -5.34
CA ASN A 50 -5.59 -20.04 -5.30
C ASN A 50 -5.07 -21.49 -5.38
N ARG A 51 -3.89 -21.70 -5.95
CA ARG A 51 -3.23 -23.03 -6.00
C ARG A 51 -2.81 -23.52 -4.61
N PHE A 52 -2.67 -22.64 -3.64
CA PHE A 52 -2.18 -22.95 -2.29
C PHE A 52 -3.29 -23.00 -1.24
N VAL A 53 -4.54 -22.85 -1.63
CA VAL A 53 -5.70 -22.88 -0.72
C VAL A 53 -5.77 -24.19 0.06
N ALA A 54 -5.53 -25.35 -0.60
CA ALA A 54 -5.53 -26.64 0.09
C ALA A 54 -4.48 -26.68 1.21
N GLY A 55 -3.24 -26.26 0.93
CA GLY A 55 -2.19 -26.20 1.95
C GLY A 55 -2.46 -25.17 3.05
N ALA A 56 -3.18 -24.09 2.77
CA ALA A 56 -3.62 -23.15 3.80
C ALA A 56 -4.68 -23.77 4.72
N ILE A 57 -5.62 -24.55 4.18
CA ILE A 57 -6.63 -25.28 4.95
C ILE A 57 -5.96 -26.33 5.84
N GLU A 58 -5.02 -27.10 5.30
CA GLU A 58 -4.27 -28.10 6.07
C GLU A 58 -3.50 -27.49 7.24
N ARG A 59 -3.03 -26.23 7.13
CA ARG A 59 -2.36 -25.48 8.20
C ARG A 59 -3.33 -24.82 9.18
N GLY A 60 -4.63 -25.02 9.01
CA GLY A 60 -5.65 -24.56 9.96
C GLY A 60 -6.20 -23.17 9.67
N ALA A 61 -6.22 -22.72 8.41
CA ALA A 61 -6.96 -21.50 8.04
C ALA A 61 -8.43 -21.66 8.48
N ALA A 62 -8.94 -20.69 9.23
CA ALA A 62 -10.35 -20.64 9.65
C ALA A 62 -11.23 -20.04 8.55
N ALA A 63 -10.65 -19.23 7.67
CA ALA A 63 -11.34 -18.60 6.55
C ALA A 63 -10.41 -18.47 5.33
N VAL A 64 -11.01 -18.45 4.15
CA VAL A 64 -10.35 -18.14 2.87
C VAL A 64 -11.10 -17.02 2.18
N ALA A 65 -10.39 -16.01 1.70
CA ALA A 65 -10.90 -14.99 0.77
C ALA A 65 -10.30 -15.21 -0.61
N SER A 66 -11.14 -15.25 -1.64
CA SER A 66 -10.74 -15.55 -3.01
C SER A 66 -11.67 -14.89 -4.02
N GLU A 67 -11.16 -14.60 -5.22
CA GLU A 67 -11.95 -14.20 -6.39
C GLU A 67 -12.66 -15.38 -7.05
N LEU A 68 -12.35 -16.61 -6.64
CA LEU A 68 -12.96 -17.84 -7.12
C LEU A 68 -14.02 -18.34 -6.15
N ALA A 69 -15.05 -18.98 -6.70
CA ALA A 69 -16.07 -19.65 -5.92
C ALA A 69 -15.47 -20.69 -4.96
N ARG A 70 -16.21 -20.99 -3.88
CA ARG A 70 -15.83 -22.00 -2.90
C ARG A 70 -15.52 -23.33 -3.59
N ARG A 71 -14.42 -23.95 -3.21
CA ARG A 71 -14.05 -25.28 -3.68
C ARG A 71 -15.00 -26.34 -3.13
N ALA A 72 -15.35 -27.32 -3.95
CA ALA A 72 -16.24 -28.43 -3.54
C ALA A 72 -15.61 -29.32 -2.45
N ASP A 73 -14.30 -29.42 -2.39
CA ASP A 73 -13.53 -30.19 -1.42
C ASP A 73 -13.20 -29.41 -0.12
N ALA A 74 -13.66 -28.15 0.00
CA ALA A 74 -13.42 -27.35 1.20
C ALA A 74 -14.27 -27.84 2.37
N PRO A 75 -13.69 -27.97 3.60
CA PRO A 75 -14.42 -28.42 4.78
C PRO A 75 -15.64 -27.56 5.07
N GLY A 76 -16.77 -28.17 5.46
CA GLY A 76 -18.02 -27.45 5.74
C GLY A 76 -17.90 -26.35 6.79
N SER A 77 -16.99 -26.51 7.76
CA SER A 77 -16.71 -25.54 8.82
C SER A 77 -15.89 -24.32 8.35
N LEU A 78 -15.19 -24.43 7.22
CA LEU A 78 -14.35 -23.35 6.70
C LEU A 78 -15.23 -22.19 6.20
N ALA A 79 -14.97 -20.98 6.66
CA ALA A 79 -15.57 -19.80 6.07
C ALA A 79 -14.93 -19.49 4.71
N TRP A 80 -15.77 -19.16 3.72
CA TRP A 80 -15.30 -18.74 2.40
C TRP A 80 -15.90 -17.42 2.02
N VAL A 81 -15.06 -16.47 1.64
CA VAL A 81 -15.43 -15.12 1.23
C VAL A 81 -15.10 -14.97 -0.25
N LEU A 82 -16.12 -14.90 -1.09
CA LEU A 82 -15.98 -14.57 -2.50
C LEU A 82 -15.87 -13.06 -2.65
N VAL A 83 -14.72 -12.57 -3.03
CA VAL A 83 -14.43 -11.12 -3.17
C VAL A 83 -14.32 -10.71 -4.64
N ALA A 84 -14.55 -9.42 -4.91
CA ALA A 84 -14.38 -8.86 -6.25
C ALA A 84 -12.90 -8.67 -6.62
N ASP A 85 -12.07 -8.32 -5.63
CA ASP A 85 -10.64 -8.03 -5.78
C ASP A 85 -9.91 -8.51 -4.50
N ALA A 86 -9.15 -9.58 -4.62
CA ALA A 86 -8.46 -10.19 -3.48
C ALA A 86 -7.35 -9.29 -2.91
N ARG A 87 -6.71 -8.44 -3.72
CA ARG A 87 -5.67 -7.53 -3.25
C ARG A 87 -6.24 -6.39 -2.42
N LYS A 88 -7.34 -5.78 -2.89
CA LYS A 88 -8.07 -4.77 -2.10
C LYS A 88 -8.67 -5.39 -0.84
N ALA A 89 -9.16 -6.62 -0.93
CA ALA A 89 -9.68 -7.37 0.22
C ALA A 89 -8.57 -7.59 1.27
N LEU A 90 -7.36 -8.01 0.85
CA LEU A 90 -6.20 -8.16 1.74
C LEU A 90 -5.86 -6.84 2.44
N ALA A 91 -5.75 -5.75 1.66
CA ALA A 91 -5.41 -4.44 2.20
C ALA A 91 -6.43 -3.92 3.21
N THR A 92 -7.74 -4.09 2.90
CA THR A 92 -8.83 -3.66 3.79
C THR A 92 -8.89 -4.53 5.04
N ALA A 93 -8.77 -5.85 4.90
CA ALA A 93 -8.71 -6.77 6.03
C ALA A 93 -7.50 -6.46 6.94
N ALA A 94 -6.33 -6.18 6.36
CA ALA A 94 -5.14 -5.81 7.11
C ALA A 94 -5.33 -4.48 7.86
N ALA A 95 -5.89 -3.46 7.20
CA ALA A 95 -6.20 -2.19 7.86
C ALA A 95 -7.15 -2.42 9.06
N ASN A 96 -8.24 -3.17 8.88
CA ASN A 96 -9.18 -3.47 9.95
C ASN A 96 -8.52 -4.27 11.09
N PHE A 97 -7.72 -5.30 10.76
CA PHE A 97 -7.05 -6.16 11.73
C PHE A 97 -6.10 -5.38 12.64
N TYR A 98 -5.34 -4.46 12.06
CA TYR A 98 -4.39 -3.60 12.78
C TYR A 98 -4.99 -2.29 13.31
N GLY A 99 -6.32 -2.12 13.25
CA GLY A 99 -7.01 -0.94 13.78
C GLY A 99 -6.74 0.33 12.98
N ARG A 100 -6.66 0.22 11.64
CA ARG A 100 -6.57 1.32 10.66
C ARG A 100 -5.42 2.31 10.97
N PRO A 101 -4.18 1.82 11.12
CA PRO A 101 -3.06 2.64 11.58
C PRO A 101 -2.74 3.82 10.66
N ALA A 102 -3.00 3.69 9.35
CA ALA A 102 -2.76 4.73 8.37
C ALA A 102 -3.60 6.01 8.62
N GLU A 103 -4.73 5.92 9.31
CA GLU A 103 -5.57 7.08 9.63
C GLU A 103 -5.03 7.90 10.81
N ALA A 104 -4.22 7.28 11.66
CA ALA A 104 -3.59 7.93 12.83
C ALA A 104 -2.23 8.57 12.50
N LEU A 105 -1.67 8.31 11.31
CA LEU A 105 -0.34 8.73 10.91
C LEU A 105 -0.38 9.76 9.77
N LYS A 106 0.60 10.64 9.70
CA LYS A 106 0.83 11.54 8.56
C LYS A 106 1.71 10.82 7.54
N LEU A 107 1.08 10.23 6.53
CA LEU A 107 1.78 9.51 5.47
C LEU A 107 2.20 10.45 4.34
N VAL A 108 3.48 10.43 3.97
CA VAL A 108 4.00 11.07 2.76
C VAL A 108 4.38 9.99 1.75
N GLY A 109 3.62 9.89 0.68
CA GLY A 109 3.88 8.96 -0.42
C GLY A 109 4.71 9.60 -1.52
N ILE A 110 5.81 8.96 -1.93
CA ILE A 110 6.70 9.49 -2.96
C ILE A 110 6.70 8.53 -4.14
N THR A 111 6.30 9.03 -5.30
CA THR A 111 6.32 8.28 -6.56
C THR A 111 7.07 9.02 -7.67
N GLY A 112 7.38 8.31 -8.74
CA GLY A 112 8.14 8.78 -9.88
C GLY A 112 9.04 7.67 -10.43
N THR A 113 9.77 7.92 -11.52
CA THR A 113 10.74 6.95 -12.02
C THR A 113 12.01 7.01 -11.19
N ASN A 114 12.61 8.17 -11.06
CA ASN A 114 13.88 8.39 -10.36
C ASN A 114 13.70 9.35 -9.17
N GLY A 115 14.63 9.31 -8.20
CA GLY A 115 14.67 10.26 -7.08
C GLY A 115 13.77 9.90 -5.89
N LYS A 116 12.97 8.85 -5.94
CA LYS A 116 12.10 8.43 -4.81
C LYS A 116 12.89 8.24 -3.51
N THR A 117 13.93 7.43 -3.55
CA THR A 117 14.75 7.10 -2.38
C THR A 117 15.42 8.35 -1.80
N THR A 118 16.06 9.16 -2.64
CA THR A 118 16.70 10.41 -2.18
C THR A 118 15.68 11.33 -1.51
N THR A 119 14.52 11.53 -2.14
CA THR A 119 13.44 12.36 -1.59
C THR A 119 12.91 11.79 -0.28
N ALA A 120 12.76 10.46 -0.19
CA ALA A 120 12.28 9.80 1.03
C ALA A 120 13.25 10.04 2.21
N TYR A 121 14.56 9.90 1.99
CA TYR A 121 15.56 10.16 3.02
C TYR A 121 15.60 11.64 3.43
N LEU A 122 15.44 12.57 2.49
CA LEU A 122 15.39 14.01 2.81
C LEU A 122 14.16 14.36 3.65
N VAL A 123 12.98 13.89 3.25
CA VAL A 123 11.73 14.12 4.00
C VAL A 123 11.80 13.51 5.40
N ASP A 124 12.28 12.28 5.52
CA ASP A 124 12.48 11.62 6.81
C ASP A 124 13.45 12.38 7.70
N SER A 125 14.57 12.87 7.13
CA SER A 125 15.56 13.67 7.87
C SER A 125 14.95 14.96 8.41
N ILE A 126 14.11 15.64 7.62
CA ILE A 126 13.39 16.85 8.03
C ILE A 126 12.44 16.56 9.19
N PHE A 127 11.63 15.49 9.10
CA PHE A 127 10.72 15.13 10.18
C PHE A 127 11.46 14.80 11.48
N ARG A 128 12.55 14.04 11.38
CA ARG A 128 13.38 13.72 12.54
C ARG A 128 14.05 14.94 13.15
N ALA A 129 14.55 15.86 12.32
CA ALA A 129 15.13 17.13 12.78
C ALA A 129 14.08 18.02 13.46
N ALA A 130 12.81 17.92 13.05
CA ALA A 130 11.68 18.58 13.71
C ALA A 130 11.21 17.87 15.00
N GLY A 131 11.87 16.79 15.42
CA GLY A 131 11.55 16.08 16.67
C GLY A 131 10.45 15.03 16.55
N HIS A 132 10.03 14.66 15.31
CA HIS A 132 9.01 13.63 15.13
C HIS A 132 9.59 12.24 15.22
N THR A 133 8.84 11.31 15.83
CA THR A 133 9.09 9.87 15.76
C THR A 133 8.52 9.34 14.44
N CYS A 134 9.38 8.77 13.59
CA CYS A 134 9.05 8.47 12.20
C CYS A 134 9.27 7.01 11.82
N GLY A 135 8.42 6.53 10.89
CA GLY A 135 8.67 5.36 10.06
C GLY A 135 9.17 5.74 8.67
N MET A 136 9.97 4.88 8.04
CA MET A 136 10.39 5.03 6.65
C MET A 136 10.39 3.68 5.95
N PHE A 137 9.75 3.60 4.79
CA PHE A 137 9.67 2.39 3.97
C PHE A 137 10.06 2.71 2.54
N GLY A 138 11.12 2.09 2.07
CA GLY A 138 11.66 2.35 0.74
C GLY A 138 12.51 1.22 0.20
N THR A 139 13.24 1.51 -0.87
CA THR A 139 14.01 0.52 -1.63
C THR A 139 15.18 -0.07 -0.84
N ILE A 140 15.76 0.68 0.10
CA ILE A 140 16.95 0.25 0.83
C ILE A 140 16.58 -0.38 2.16
N ILE A 141 15.72 0.29 2.93
CA ILE A 141 15.33 -0.15 4.28
C ILE A 141 13.83 0.01 4.52
N HIS A 142 13.33 -0.82 5.43
CA HIS A 142 12.10 -0.60 6.16
C HIS A 142 12.46 -0.32 7.62
N ARG A 143 12.07 0.86 8.11
CA ARG A 143 12.36 1.31 9.46
C ARG A 143 11.08 1.70 10.19
N THR A 144 10.89 1.12 11.37
CA THR A 144 9.96 1.59 12.41
C THR A 144 10.77 2.19 13.57
N PRO A 145 10.15 2.84 14.55
CA PRO A 145 10.86 3.29 15.75
C PRO A 145 11.51 2.15 16.53
N LEU A 146 11.04 0.90 16.34
CA LEU A 146 11.50 -0.28 17.07
C LEU A 146 12.62 -1.03 16.35
N ALA A 147 12.65 -0.99 15.02
CA ALA A 147 13.58 -1.80 14.22
C ALA A 147 13.88 -1.17 12.86
N THR A 148 15.03 -1.53 12.33
CA THR A 148 15.40 -1.27 10.92
C THR A 148 15.78 -2.60 10.30
N GLN A 149 15.23 -2.90 9.13
CA GLN A 149 15.52 -4.10 8.37
C GLN A 149 15.78 -3.75 6.89
N GLU A 150 16.51 -4.60 6.22
CA GLU A 150 16.73 -4.51 4.78
C GLU A 150 15.42 -4.70 4.02
N ALA A 151 15.20 -3.92 2.98
CA ALA A 151 13.96 -3.98 2.21
C ALA A 151 14.03 -5.09 1.16
N HIS A 152 13.04 -5.98 1.14
CA HIS A 152 12.87 -6.96 0.07
C HIS A 152 12.13 -6.36 -1.14
N ASN A 153 11.29 -5.38 -0.92
CA ASN A 153 10.54 -4.64 -1.93
C ASN A 153 10.54 -3.16 -1.60
N THR A 154 10.56 -2.30 -2.61
CA THR A 154 10.47 -0.83 -2.42
C THR A 154 9.25 -0.43 -1.60
N THR A 155 8.10 -1.04 -1.90
CA THR A 155 6.85 -0.86 -1.18
C THR A 155 6.40 -2.23 -0.67
N PRO A 156 6.24 -2.44 0.65
CA PRO A 156 5.77 -3.71 1.22
C PRO A 156 4.43 -4.16 0.65
N GLU A 157 4.10 -5.46 0.75
CA GLU A 157 2.74 -5.92 0.48
C GLU A 157 1.78 -5.34 1.52
N SER A 158 0.51 -5.18 1.16
CA SER A 158 -0.47 -4.44 1.96
C SER A 158 -0.58 -4.92 3.41
N LEU A 159 -0.55 -6.23 3.64
CA LEU A 159 -0.57 -6.81 4.99
C LEU A 159 0.66 -6.40 5.81
N ASP A 160 1.85 -6.50 5.21
CA ASP A 160 3.10 -6.12 5.87
C ASP A 160 3.16 -4.61 6.11
N LEU A 161 2.69 -3.81 5.15
CA LEU A 161 2.63 -2.35 5.29
C LEU A 161 1.73 -1.95 6.47
N GLN A 162 0.51 -2.50 6.57
CA GLN A 162 -0.39 -2.18 7.68
C GLN A 162 0.18 -2.61 9.03
N ARG A 163 0.89 -3.75 9.10
CA ARG A 163 1.62 -4.17 10.30
C ARG A 163 2.70 -3.17 10.69
N PHE A 164 3.54 -2.75 9.75
CA PHE A 164 4.58 -1.75 10.01
C PHE A 164 4.01 -0.40 10.42
N LEU A 165 2.90 0.04 9.80
CA LEU A 165 2.22 1.27 10.21
C LEU A 165 1.68 1.17 11.63
N ALA A 166 1.15 0.00 12.03
CA ALA A 166 0.72 -0.24 13.41
C ALA A 166 1.90 -0.19 14.39
N GLU A 167 3.03 -0.80 14.05
CA GLU A 167 4.26 -0.72 14.85
C GLU A 167 4.72 0.73 15.04
N VAL A 168 4.67 1.57 13.99
CA VAL A 168 5.01 3.00 14.08
C VAL A 168 4.04 3.72 15.01
N ARG A 169 2.74 3.55 14.83
CA ARG A 169 1.69 4.16 15.66
C ARG A 169 1.84 3.76 17.13
N ASP A 170 1.96 2.47 17.41
CA ASP A 170 1.99 1.91 18.77
C ASP A 170 3.28 2.28 19.52
N ALA A 171 4.36 2.59 18.79
CA ALA A 171 5.58 3.17 19.34
C ALA A 171 5.54 4.71 19.49
N GLY A 172 4.38 5.34 19.33
CA GLY A 172 4.22 6.79 19.45
C GLY A 172 4.69 7.57 18.21
N GLY A 173 4.89 6.88 17.08
CA GLY A 173 5.22 7.53 15.82
C GLY A 173 4.06 8.35 15.27
N THR A 174 4.38 9.42 14.56
CA THR A 174 3.39 10.37 14.03
C THR A 174 3.50 10.56 12.51
N HIS A 175 4.67 10.30 11.94
CA HIS A 175 4.96 10.54 10.52
C HIS A 175 5.54 9.29 9.88
N VAL A 176 5.20 9.07 8.61
CA VAL A 176 5.77 7.98 7.81
C VAL A 176 6.09 8.50 6.43
N THR A 177 7.30 8.21 5.96
CA THR A 177 7.72 8.43 4.58
C THR A 177 7.74 7.10 3.85
N LEU A 178 7.06 7.03 2.70
CA LEU A 178 6.87 5.80 1.93
C LEU A 178 7.24 6.01 0.46
N GLU A 179 8.20 5.26 -0.05
CA GLU A 179 8.40 5.13 -1.50
C GLU A 179 7.27 4.27 -2.08
N VAL A 180 6.51 4.85 -3.00
CA VAL A 180 5.36 4.19 -3.64
C VAL A 180 5.69 3.89 -5.10
N SER A 181 6.02 2.64 -5.38
CA SER A 181 6.30 2.19 -6.74
C SER A 181 5.02 2.09 -7.58
N SER A 182 5.16 2.19 -8.90
CA SER A 182 4.03 1.99 -9.83
C SER A 182 3.42 0.59 -9.72
N HIS A 183 4.25 -0.44 -9.50
CA HIS A 183 3.79 -1.80 -9.21
C HIS A 183 2.92 -1.85 -7.96
N ALA A 184 3.36 -1.18 -6.88
CA ALA A 184 2.59 -1.15 -5.64
C ALA A 184 1.22 -0.48 -5.81
N LEU A 185 1.15 0.59 -6.61
CA LEU A 185 -0.10 1.27 -6.95
C LEU A 185 -1.00 0.39 -7.83
N ALA A 186 -0.43 -0.25 -8.86
CA ALA A 186 -1.16 -1.16 -9.73
C ALA A 186 -1.70 -2.38 -8.96
N MET A 187 -0.91 -2.91 -8.02
CA MET A 187 -1.25 -4.09 -7.22
C MET A 187 -2.02 -3.75 -5.93
N GLY A 188 -2.41 -2.50 -5.69
CA GLY A 188 -3.18 -2.11 -4.50
C GLY A 188 -2.45 -2.27 -3.16
N ARG A 189 -1.11 -2.33 -3.14
CA ARG A 189 -0.33 -2.51 -1.90
C ARG A 189 -0.51 -1.37 -0.88
N VAL A 190 -0.82 -0.18 -1.38
CA VAL A 190 -1.10 1.01 -0.56
C VAL A 190 -2.60 1.34 -0.47
N TRP A 191 -3.47 0.40 -0.86
CA TRP A 191 -4.91 0.53 -0.64
C TRP A 191 -5.20 0.64 0.85
N GLN A 192 -6.15 1.48 1.25
CA GLN A 192 -6.43 1.83 2.65
C GLN A 192 -5.28 2.60 3.36
N CYS A 193 -4.43 3.31 2.61
CA CYS A 193 -3.49 4.27 3.16
C CYS A 193 -4.00 5.70 2.92
N ALA A 194 -4.26 6.46 3.99
CA ALA A 194 -4.63 7.87 3.91
C ALA A 194 -3.36 8.72 3.80
N PHE A 195 -3.03 9.19 2.60
CA PHE A 195 -1.85 10.04 2.41
C PHE A 195 -2.16 11.50 2.78
N ALA A 196 -1.37 12.07 3.69
CA ALA A 196 -1.37 13.50 3.98
C ALA A 196 -0.73 14.29 2.82
N ALA A 197 0.32 13.74 2.22
CA ALA A 197 0.93 14.31 1.02
C ALA A 197 1.37 13.23 0.03
N ALA A 198 1.25 13.55 -1.27
CA ALA A 198 1.80 12.76 -2.36
C ALA A 198 2.83 13.60 -3.12
N VAL A 199 4.00 13.03 -3.38
CA VAL A 199 5.11 13.68 -4.09
C VAL A 199 5.35 12.96 -5.41
N PHE A 200 5.40 13.72 -6.51
CA PHE A 200 5.79 13.23 -7.82
C PHE A 200 7.12 13.83 -8.24
N THR A 201 8.10 12.98 -8.52
CA THR A 201 9.45 13.42 -8.89
C THR A 201 9.62 13.60 -10.40
N ASN A 202 9.37 12.59 -11.19
CA ASN A 202 9.48 12.59 -12.66
C ASN A 202 8.89 11.32 -13.26
N LEU A 203 8.70 11.32 -14.59
CA LEU A 203 8.34 10.14 -15.36
C LEU A 203 9.24 10.00 -16.58
N THR A 204 10.05 8.94 -16.60
CA THR A 204 10.85 8.52 -17.75
C THR A 204 10.55 7.06 -18.09
N ARG A 205 11.05 6.56 -19.23
CA ARG A 205 10.77 5.21 -19.67
C ARG A 205 11.36 4.18 -18.71
N ASP A 206 10.47 3.39 -18.10
CA ASP A 206 10.83 2.29 -17.19
C ASP A 206 9.62 1.33 -17.04
N HIS A 207 9.86 0.11 -16.60
CA HIS A 207 8.81 -0.87 -16.21
C HIS A 207 7.70 -1.13 -17.26
N LEU A 208 8.00 -0.97 -18.56
CA LEU A 208 7.04 -1.24 -19.64
C LEU A 208 6.80 -2.74 -19.85
N ASP A 209 7.70 -3.59 -19.38
CA ASP A 209 7.53 -5.04 -19.29
C ASP A 209 6.33 -5.43 -18.40
N PHE A 210 6.07 -4.65 -17.35
CA PHE A 210 4.94 -4.83 -16.43
C PHE A 210 3.70 -4.04 -16.85
N HIS A 211 3.85 -2.77 -17.21
CA HIS A 211 2.72 -1.87 -17.47
C HIS A 211 2.21 -1.93 -18.92
N GLY A 212 2.97 -2.50 -19.86
CA GLY A 212 2.62 -2.57 -21.26
C GLY A 212 2.85 -1.26 -22.01
N THR A 213 2.22 -0.17 -21.58
CA THR A 213 2.35 1.15 -22.21
C THR A 213 2.84 2.23 -21.24
N PHE A 214 3.29 3.35 -21.78
CA PHE A 214 3.73 4.49 -20.99
C PHE A 214 2.54 5.17 -20.29
N GLU A 215 1.39 5.18 -20.94
CA GLU A 215 0.13 5.69 -20.41
C GLU A 215 -0.36 4.90 -19.20
N GLU A 216 -0.29 3.56 -19.25
CA GLU A 216 -0.63 2.70 -18.12
C GLU A 216 0.37 2.85 -16.97
N TYR A 217 1.65 3.04 -17.28
CA TYR A 217 2.67 3.34 -16.29
C TYR A 217 2.39 4.67 -15.56
N PHE A 218 2.03 5.72 -16.31
CA PHE A 218 1.60 6.99 -15.73
C PHE A 218 0.30 6.84 -14.93
N ALA A 219 -0.71 6.18 -15.50
CA ALA A 219 -2.00 5.95 -14.85
C ALA A 219 -1.83 5.22 -13.51
N ALA A 220 -0.89 4.28 -13.42
CA ALA A 220 -0.57 3.63 -12.15
C ALA A 220 -0.07 4.63 -11.10
N LYS A 221 0.87 5.55 -11.44
CA LYS A 221 1.38 6.56 -10.52
C LYS A 221 0.34 7.61 -10.14
N ARG A 222 -0.51 7.97 -11.07
CA ARG A 222 -1.60 8.94 -10.89
C ARG A 222 -2.56 8.52 -9.76
N ARG A 223 -2.75 7.21 -9.54
CA ARG A 223 -3.59 6.67 -8.44
C ARG A 223 -3.19 7.20 -7.06
N LEU A 224 -1.91 7.51 -6.83
CA LEU A 224 -1.47 8.09 -5.56
C LEU A 224 -2.11 9.46 -5.30
N PHE A 225 -2.37 10.23 -6.35
CA PHE A 225 -2.97 11.57 -6.30
C PHE A 225 -4.50 11.52 -6.36
N GLU A 226 -5.08 10.51 -6.98
CA GLU A 226 -6.53 10.29 -7.02
C GLU A 226 -7.06 9.68 -5.72
N GLY A 227 -6.19 8.98 -4.98
CA GLY A 227 -6.50 8.34 -3.71
C GLY A 227 -6.43 6.81 -3.74
N THR A 228 -6.13 6.27 -2.60
CA THR A 228 -5.89 4.82 -2.38
C THR A 228 -6.98 4.19 -1.50
N GLY A 229 -8.24 4.50 -1.78
CA GLY A 229 -9.42 3.98 -1.08
C GLY A 229 -9.93 4.82 0.09
N LEU A 230 -9.18 5.86 0.49
CA LEU A 230 -9.56 6.80 1.57
C LEU A 230 -9.57 8.27 1.09
N GLY A 231 -9.75 8.48 -0.20
CA GLY A 231 -9.76 9.81 -0.82
C GLY A 231 -8.38 10.26 -1.31
N ALA A 232 -8.37 11.40 -2.01
CA ALA A 232 -7.17 12.03 -2.51
C ALA A 232 -6.32 12.61 -1.37
N PRO A 233 -4.98 12.70 -1.52
CA PRO A 233 -4.11 13.32 -0.53
C PRO A 233 -4.48 14.79 -0.29
N ALA A 234 -4.25 15.27 0.93
CA ALA A 234 -4.49 16.68 1.25
C ALA A 234 -3.55 17.60 0.45
N VAL A 235 -2.31 17.17 0.23
CA VAL A 235 -1.31 17.95 -0.54
C VAL A 235 -0.69 17.10 -1.64
N GLY A 236 -0.66 17.62 -2.86
CA GLY A 236 0.09 17.10 -3.99
C GLY A 236 1.30 17.97 -4.28
N VAL A 237 2.52 17.40 -4.22
CA VAL A 237 3.76 18.11 -4.55
C VAL A 237 4.25 17.58 -5.88
N VAL A 238 4.24 18.41 -6.92
CA VAL A 238 4.47 17.96 -8.30
C VAL A 238 5.59 18.74 -8.99
N ASN A 239 6.41 18.01 -9.73
CA ASN A 239 7.46 18.62 -10.55
C ASN A 239 6.84 19.32 -11.77
N ALA A 240 6.93 20.65 -11.83
CA ALA A 240 6.39 21.47 -12.93
C ALA A 240 7.25 21.39 -14.20
N ASP A 241 8.50 20.98 -14.11
CA ASP A 241 9.38 20.80 -15.26
C ASP A 241 9.08 19.49 -16.02
N ASP A 242 8.39 18.55 -15.37
CA ASP A 242 7.93 17.30 -15.98
C ASP A 242 6.50 17.46 -16.55
N PRO A 243 6.27 17.14 -17.84
CA PRO A 243 4.94 17.30 -18.46
C PRO A 243 3.84 16.45 -17.80
N TYR A 244 4.20 15.33 -17.17
CA TYR A 244 3.27 14.50 -16.41
C TYR A 244 2.99 15.07 -15.01
N GLY A 245 3.94 15.80 -14.42
CA GLY A 245 3.71 16.53 -13.17
C GLY A 245 2.60 17.56 -13.31
N LYS A 246 2.55 18.28 -14.45
CA LYS A 246 1.48 19.23 -14.75
C LYS A 246 0.09 18.57 -14.81
N GLN A 247 -0.01 17.33 -15.25
CA GLN A 247 -1.26 16.58 -15.31
C GLN A 247 -1.74 16.09 -13.93
N LEU A 248 -0.85 16.01 -12.96
CA LEU A 248 -1.16 15.64 -11.58
C LEU A 248 -1.58 16.84 -10.74
N ALA A 249 -1.21 18.05 -11.17
CA ALA A 249 -1.64 19.28 -10.50
C ALA A 249 -3.17 19.38 -10.48
N GLY A 250 -3.74 19.61 -9.30
CA GLY A 250 -5.20 19.69 -9.11
C GLY A 250 -5.91 18.37 -8.79
N LEU A 251 -5.22 17.23 -8.77
CA LEU A 251 -5.82 15.96 -8.33
C LEU A 251 -5.89 15.85 -6.80
N ALA A 252 -4.91 16.42 -6.08
CA ALA A 252 -4.95 16.55 -4.63
C ALA A 252 -5.85 17.74 -4.22
N GLN A 253 -6.23 17.79 -2.95
CA GLN A 253 -7.03 18.93 -2.43
C GLN A 253 -6.26 20.25 -2.55
N HIS A 254 -4.95 20.20 -2.38
CA HIS A 254 -4.02 21.33 -2.53
C HIS A 254 -2.84 20.87 -3.38
N SER A 255 -2.37 21.70 -4.30
CA SER A 255 -1.19 21.39 -5.11
C SER A 255 -0.09 22.41 -4.87
N ILE A 256 1.12 21.91 -4.68
CA ILE A 256 2.36 22.72 -4.64
C ILE A 256 3.21 22.28 -5.83
N THR A 257 3.57 23.21 -6.67
CA THR A 257 4.47 22.96 -7.81
C THR A 257 5.91 23.31 -7.45
N TYR A 258 6.85 22.48 -7.86
CA TYR A 258 8.28 22.81 -7.77
C TYR A 258 8.97 22.61 -9.13
N GLY A 259 10.05 23.33 -9.36
CA GLY A 259 10.79 23.24 -10.62
C GLY A 259 11.86 24.31 -10.74
N LEU A 260 12.68 24.20 -11.79
CA LEU A 260 13.76 25.15 -12.10
C LEU A 260 13.39 26.11 -13.22
N GLU A 261 12.58 25.64 -14.20
CA GLU A 261 12.38 26.32 -15.50
C GLU A 261 10.98 26.89 -15.72
N ASN A 262 9.95 26.26 -15.20
CA ASN A 262 8.56 26.50 -15.63
C ASN A 262 7.71 27.37 -14.66
N GLY A 263 8.34 28.31 -13.94
CA GLY A 263 7.61 29.25 -13.08
C GLY A 263 6.85 28.58 -11.94
N ALA A 264 7.42 27.51 -11.37
CA ALA A 264 6.84 26.78 -10.27
C ALA A 264 6.74 27.67 -9.01
N GLU A 265 5.79 27.33 -8.14
CA GLU A 265 5.56 28.01 -6.85
C GLU A 265 6.82 27.96 -5.95
N VAL A 266 7.50 26.80 -5.95
CA VAL A 266 8.78 26.60 -5.27
C VAL A 266 9.88 26.46 -6.33
N SER A 267 10.77 27.42 -6.42
CA SER A 267 11.87 27.40 -7.37
C SER A 267 13.13 28.06 -6.81
N THR A 268 14.28 27.84 -7.46
CA THR A 268 15.53 28.56 -7.13
C THR A 268 15.79 29.66 -8.15
N LYS A 269 16.30 30.82 -7.67
CA LYS A 269 16.69 31.93 -8.54
C LYS A 269 18.07 31.76 -9.17
N LYS A 270 18.92 30.95 -8.54
CA LYS A 270 20.29 30.64 -9.03
C LYS A 270 20.67 29.24 -8.60
N PHE A 271 21.11 28.42 -9.54
CA PHE A 271 21.87 27.20 -9.26
C PHE A 271 23.07 27.17 -10.20
N ALA A 272 24.19 26.62 -9.71
CA ALA A 272 25.36 26.33 -10.52
C ALA A 272 25.59 24.83 -10.44
N LEU A 273 25.84 24.22 -11.61
CA LEU A 273 26.27 22.82 -11.72
C LEU A 273 27.80 22.77 -11.57
#